data_3f65d60c005a79ae6ceec27b65414e06
#
_entry.id   3f65d60c005a79ae6ceec27b65414e06
#
_cell.length_a   1.000
_cell.length_b   1.000
_cell.length_c   1.000
_cell.angle_alpha   90.00
_cell.angle_beta   90.00
_cell.angle_gamma   90.00
#
_symmetry.space_group_name_H-M   'P 1'
#
loop_
_entity.id
_entity.type
_entity.pdbx_description
1 polymer ?
#
loop_
_entity_poly.entity_id
_entity_poly.type
_entity_poly.pdbx_seq_one_letter_code
_entity_poly.pdbx_strand_id
1 'polypeptide(L)'
;YIVLVSRDTVLAYKHVLTEREYREAYDKFNGDFEVGMGAEAVKRLLQEIDLDAESEELRTGLKDATGQKRARIIKRLEVVEAFRNSDNKPEWMILDVVPVIPPDIRPMVQLDGGRFATSDLNDLYRRIINRNNRLKRLLELGAPDIIVRNEKRMLQEAVDALIDNGRRGRPVTGPGNRALKSLSDMLKGKSGRFRQNLLGKRVDYSGRSVICVEPKLK
;
A
#
# COMPACT_ATOMS: atom_id res chain seq x y z
N TYR A 1 -10.50 1.70 -15.33
CA TYR A 1 -11.90 1.82 -14.89
C TYR A 1 -12.39 0.47 -14.37
N ILE A 2 -13.11 0.46 -13.27
CA ILE A 2 -13.73 -0.74 -12.69
C ILE A 2 -15.24 -0.59 -12.80
N VAL A 3 -15.91 -1.58 -13.37
CA VAL A 3 -17.38 -1.59 -13.49
C VAL A 3 -17.98 -1.83 -12.10
N LEU A 4 -18.68 -0.81 -11.58
CA LEU A 4 -19.35 -0.84 -10.27
C LEU A 4 -20.81 -1.25 -10.39
N VAL A 5 -21.50 -0.76 -11.41
CA VAL A 5 -22.90 -1.11 -11.70
C VAL A 5 -23.01 -1.38 -13.20
N SER A 6 -23.62 -2.49 -13.56
CA SER A 6 -23.93 -2.84 -14.94
C SER A 6 -25.43 -3.15 -15.04
N ARG A 7 -26.15 -2.34 -15.79
CA ARG A 7 -27.58 -2.54 -16.09
C ARG A 7 -27.70 -2.90 -17.54
N ASP A 8 -28.30 -4.03 -17.84
CA ASP A 8 -28.61 -4.50 -19.21
C ASP A 8 -27.46 -4.43 -20.23
N THR A 9 -26.22 -4.53 -19.75
CA THR A 9 -25.00 -4.54 -20.57
C THR A 9 -24.28 -5.89 -20.49
N VAL A 10 -23.47 -6.19 -21.51
CA VAL A 10 -22.61 -7.39 -21.53
C VAL A 10 -21.42 -7.26 -20.58
N LEU A 11 -21.26 -6.11 -19.93
CA LEU A 11 -20.15 -5.84 -19.02
C LEU A 11 -20.36 -6.54 -17.69
N ALA A 12 -19.40 -7.38 -17.32
CA ALA A 12 -19.43 -8.06 -16.03
C ALA A 12 -19.11 -7.10 -14.88
N TYR A 13 -19.82 -7.24 -13.77
CA TYR A 13 -19.53 -6.56 -12.51
C TYR A 13 -18.07 -6.83 -12.08
N LYS A 14 -17.39 -5.81 -11.59
CA LYS A 14 -15.95 -5.83 -11.24
C LYS A 14 -14.99 -5.99 -12.43
N HIS A 15 -15.47 -5.92 -13.67
CA HIS A 15 -14.59 -5.97 -14.83
C HIS A 15 -13.71 -4.71 -14.90
N VAL A 16 -12.45 -4.92 -15.19
CA VAL A 16 -11.48 -3.82 -15.32
C VAL A 16 -11.34 -3.45 -16.79
N LEU A 17 -11.71 -2.22 -17.11
CA LEU A 17 -11.65 -1.66 -18.47
C LEU A 17 -10.42 -0.76 -18.61
N THR A 18 -9.78 -0.84 -19.74
CA THR A 18 -8.84 0.20 -20.19
C THR A 18 -9.60 1.47 -20.60
N GLU A 19 -8.91 2.58 -20.78
CA GLU A 19 -9.55 3.82 -21.22
C GLU A 19 -10.21 3.68 -22.59
N ARG A 20 -9.60 2.91 -23.49
CA ARG A 20 -10.15 2.63 -24.81
C ARG A 20 -11.44 1.80 -24.72
N GLU A 21 -11.40 0.69 -23.98
CA GLU A 21 -12.57 -0.17 -23.76
C GLU A 21 -13.71 0.58 -23.07
N TYR A 22 -13.37 1.48 -22.13
CA TYR A 22 -14.36 2.35 -21.49
C TYR A 22 -15.07 3.26 -22.50
N ARG A 23 -14.34 3.92 -23.39
CA ARG A 23 -14.93 4.78 -24.41
C ARG A 23 -15.80 3.99 -25.37
N GLU A 24 -15.30 2.85 -25.87
CA GLU A 24 -16.04 1.96 -26.76
C GLU A 24 -17.33 1.42 -26.08
N ALA A 25 -17.26 1.08 -24.80
CA ALA A 25 -18.41 0.66 -24.02
C ALA A 25 -19.40 1.81 -23.77
N TYR A 26 -18.89 3.01 -23.46
CA TYR A 26 -19.73 4.19 -23.24
C TYR A 26 -20.56 4.53 -24.47
N ASP A 27 -19.92 4.54 -25.66
CA ASP A 27 -20.59 4.79 -26.93
C ASP A 27 -21.61 3.70 -27.29
N LYS A 28 -21.27 2.44 -26.99
CA LYS A 28 -22.12 1.30 -27.30
C LYS A 28 -23.35 1.19 -26.40
N PHE A 29 -23.21 1.48 -25.11
CA PHE A 29 -24.25 1.26 -24.09
C PHE A 29 -24.86 2.56 -23.57
N ASN A 30 -24.56 3.71 -24.23
CA ASN A 30 -25.15 5.02 -23.93
C ASN A 30 -25.02 5.44 -22.46
N GLY A 31 -24.03 4.92 -21.73
CA GLY A 31 -23.79 5.24 -20.34
C GLY A 31 -24.62 4.44 -19.31
N ASP A 32 -25.30 3.38 -19.70
CA ASP A 32 -26.10 2.51 -18.80
C ASP A 32 -25.28 1.67 -17.83
N PHE A 33 -24.09 2.12 -17.47
CA PHE A 33 -23.23 1.48 -16.49
C PHE A 33 -22.46 2.53 -15.70
N GLU A 34 -22.14 2.20 -14.47
CA GLU A 34 -21.34 3.04 -13.59
C GLU A 34 -19.94 2.47 -13.43
N VAL A 35 -18.94 3.30 -13.59
CA VAL A 35 -17.55 2.94 -13.38
C VAL A 35 -16.90 3.82 -12.33
N GLY A 36 -15.94 3.26 -11.62
CA GLY A 36 -15.09 3.99 -10.72
C GLY A 36 -13.63 3.83 -11.08
N MET A 37 -12.79 4.65 -10.49
CA MET A 37 -11.34 4.60 -10.69
C MET A 37 -10.58 4.60 -9.38
N GLY A 38 -9.43 3.88 -9.39
CA GLY A 38 -8.46 3.92 -8.31
C GLY A 38 -8.97 3.38 -6.97
N ALA A 39 -8.39 3.87 -5.89
CA ALA A 39 -8.67 3.40 -4.54
C ALA A 39 -10.12 3.64 -4.10
N GLU A 40 -10.74 4.72 -4.57
CA GLU A 40 -12.13 5.06 -4.27
C GLU A 40 -13.11 3.98 -4.78
N ALA A 41 -12.91 3.50 -6.00
CA ALA A 41 -13.71 2.42 -6.58
C ALA A 41 -13.52 1.11 -5.81
N VAL A 42 -12.27 0.78 -5.46
CA VAL A 42 -11.98 -0.42 -4.67
C VAL A 42 -12.61 -0.33 -3.29
N LYS A 43 -12.55 0.83 -2.64
CA LYS A 43 -13.18 1.05 -1.34
C LYS A 43 -14.69 0.81 -1.40
N ARG A 44 -15.37 1.36 -2.41
CA ARG A 44 -16.81 1.15 -2.61
C ARG A 44 -17.13 -0.33 -2.78
N LEU A 45 -16.37 -1.07 -3.60
CA LEU A 45 -16.56 -2.51 -3.76
C LEU A 45 -16.33 -3.30 -2.46
N LEU A 46 -15.42 -2.84 -1.60
CA LEU A 46 -15.18 -3.46 -0.30
C LEU A 46 -16.31 -3.19 0.70
N GLN A 47 -16.93 -2.01 0.63
CA GLN A 47 -18.08 -1.63 1.46
C GLN A 47 -19.34 -2.44 1.13
N GLU A 48 -19.47 -2.89 -0.12
CA GLU A 48 -20.61 -3.68 -0.60
C GLU A 48 -20.54 -5.17 -0.22
N ILE A 49 -19.40 -5.63 0.36
CA ILE A 49 -19.22 -7.03 0.73
C ILE A 49 -19.97 -7.33 2.03
N ASP A 50 -20.93 -8.23 1.97
CA ASP A 50 -21.52 -8.88 3.12
C ASP A 50 -20.69 -10.11 3.50
N LEU A 51 -19.97 -10.02 4.63
CA LEU A 51 -19.06 -11.07 5.09
C LEU A 51 -19.78 -12.36 5.47
N ASP A 52 -21.00 -12.27 6.01
CA ASP A 52 -21.77 -13.43 6.41
C ASP A 52 -22.29 -14.21 5.19
N ALA A 53 -22.89 -13.50 4.22
CA ALA A 53 -23.34 -14.08 2.98
C ALA A 53 -22.19 -14.70 2.17
N GLU A 54 -21.07 -13.99 2.04
CA GLU A 54 -19.88 -14.49 1.35
C GLU A 54 -19.29 -15.75 2.02
N SER A 55 -19.28 -15.81 3.36
CA SER A 55 -18.81 -16.98 4.11
C SER A 55 -19.68 -18.20 3.84
N GLU A 56 -21.01 -18.06 3.85
CA GLU A 56 -21.94 -19.14 3.57
C GLU A 56 -21.82 -19.65 2.13
N GLU A 57 -21.73 -18.74 1.17
CA GLU A 57 -21.54 -19.09 -0.24
C GLU A 57 -20.24 -19.89 -0.45
N LEU A 58 -19.11 -19.40 0.13
CA LEU A 58 -17.83 -20.09 0.03
C LEU A 58 -17.84 -21.46 0.70
N ARG A 59 -18.47 -21.60 1.86
CA ARG A 59 -18.61 -22.89 2.57
C ARG A 59 -19.46 -23.88 1.76
N THR A 60 -20.51 -23.40 1.13
CA THR A 60 -21.35 -24.22 0.23
C THR A 60 -20.55 -24.64 -1.01
N GLY A 61 -19.88 -23.69 -1.66
CA GLY A 61 -19.04 -23.97 -2.83
C GLY A 61 -17.85 -24.89 -2.55
N LEU A 62 -17.38 -24.95 -1.29
CA LEU A 62 -16.29 -25.83 -0.88
C LEU A 62 -16.68 -27.31 -0.91
N LYS A 63 -17.96 -27.64 -0.71
CA LYS A 63 -18.46 -29.02 -0.71
C LYS A 63 -18.28 -29.70 -2.08
N ASP A 64 -18.50 -28.92 -3.14
CA ASP A 64 -18.49 -29.42 -4.52
C ASP A 64 -17.18 -29.12 -5.27
N ALA A 65 -16.28 -28.36 -4.65
CA ALA A 65 -15.05 -27.92 -5.30
C ALA A 65 -13.91 -28.93 -5.11
N THR A 66 -13.16 -29.17 -6.18
CA THR A 66 -11.97 -30.05 -6.19
C THR A 66 -10.74 -29.30 -6.75
N GLY A 67 -9.54 -29.85 -6.48
CA GLY A 67 -8.29 -29.36 -7.04
C GLY A 67 -8.00 -27.87 -6.77
N GLN A 68 -7.62 -27.14 -7.80
CA GLN A 68 -7.24 -25.72 -7.69
C GLN A 68 -8.41 -24.80 -7.29
N LYS A 69 -9.64 -25.15 -7.70
CA LYS A 69 -10.85 -24.39 -7.33
C LYS A 69 -11.03 -24.44 -5.80
N ARG A 70 -10.89 -25.61 -5.22
CA ARG A 70 -10.96 -25.79 -3.76
C ARG A 70 -9.89 -24.97 -3.03
N ALA A 71 -8.64 -24.99 -3.50
CA ALA A 71 -7.56 -24.22 -2.90
C ALA A 71 -7.81 -22.70 -2.92
N ARG A 72 -8.40 -22.19 -4.00
CA ARG A 72 -8.77 -20.76 -4.10
C ARG A 72 -9.90 -20.41 -3.14
N ILE A 73 -10.92 -21.25 -3.04
CA ILE A 73 -12.04 -21.04 -2.10
C ILE A 73 -11.52 -21.04 -0.66
N ILE A 74 -10.65 -21.98 -0.28
CA ILE A 74 -10.08 -22.04 1.07
C ILE A 74 -9.34 -20.73 1.39
N LYS A 75 -8.44 -20.27 0.52
CA LYS A 75 -7.71 -19.02 0.73
C LYS A 75 -8.62 -17.81 0.86
N ARG A 76 -9.70 -17.75 0.08
CA ARG A 76 -10.67 -16.65 0.18
C ARG A 76 -11.47 -16.75 1.47
N LEU A 77 -11.94 -17.95 1.82
CA LEU A 77 -12.68 -18.20 3.06
C LEU A 77 -11.85 -17.84 4.30
N GLU A 78 -10.56 -18.16 4.32
CA GLU A 78 -9.64 -17.81 5.39
C GLU A 78 -9.60 -16.28 5.63
N VAL A 79 -9.53 -15.49 4.56
CA VAL A 79 -9.54 -14.02 4.66
C VAL A 79 -10.91 -13.51 5.13
N VAL A 80 -12.01 -14.04 4.58
CA VAL A 80 -13.37 -13.64 4.96
C VAL A 80 -13.64 -13.94 6.41
N GLU A 81 -13.29 -15.12 6.90
CA GLU A 81 -13.44 -15.51 8.32
C GLU A 81 -12.54 -14.68 9.23
N ALA A 82 -11.34 -14.29 8.80
CA ALA A 82 -10.48 -13.39 9.57
C ALA A 82 -11.11 -12.02 9.78
N PHE A 83 -11.74 -11.45 8.76
CA PHE A 83 -12.51 -10.20 8.90
C PHE A 83 -13.76 -10.39 9.75
N ARG A 84 -14.52 -11.46 9.53
CA ARG A 84 -15.76 -11.77 10.24
C ARG A 84 -15.54 -11.97 11.75
N ASN A 85 -14.43 -12.61 12.14
CA ASN A 85 -14.07 -12.86 13.53
C ASN A 85 -13.33 -11.70 14.21
N SER A 86 -13.13 -10.60 13.52
CA SER A 86 -12.50 -9.39 14.02
C SER A 86 -13.43 -8.20 13.90
N ASP A 87 -13.15 -7.13 14.65
CA ASP A 87 -13.86 -5.86 14.52
C ASP A 87 -13.41 -5.02 13.31
N ASN A 88 -12.53 -5.58 12.47
CA ASN A 88 -12.00 -4.88 11.29
C ASN A 88 -12.96 -4.98 10.10
N LYS A 89 -13.14 -3.86 9.42
CA LYS A 89 -13.95 -3.78 8.21
C LYS A 89 -13.09 -3.90 6.95
N PRO A 90 -13.55 -4.59 5.90
CA PRO A 90 -12.79 -4.74 4.65
C PRO A 90 -12.37 -3.41 4.01
N GLU A 91 -13.22 -2.38 4.06
CA GLU A 91 -12.93 -1.05 3.51
C GLU A 91 -11.77 -0.33 4.22
N TRP A 92 -11.38 -0.74 5.42
CA TRP A 92 -10.23 -0.17 6.13
C TRP A 92 -8.88 -0.54 5.50
N MET A 93 -8.87 -1.49 4.56
CA MET A 93 -7.68 -1.75 3.74
C MET A 93 -7.32 -0.57 2.82
N ILE A 94 -8.27 0.34 2.59
CA ILE A 94 -8.05 1.58 1.85
C ILE A 94 -7.91 2.72 2.84
N LEU A 95 -6.77 3.37 2.82
CA LEU A 95 -6.47 4.47 3.73
C LEU A 95 -7.11 5.77 3.23
N ASP A 96 -7.91 6.41 4.07
CA ASP A 96 -8.41 7.78 3.84
C ASP A 96 -7.38 8.82 4.29
N VAL A 97 -6.63 8.49 5.33
CA VAL A 97 -5.62 9.37 5.93
C VAL A 97 -4.31 8.59 6.06
N VAL A 98 -3.23 9.18 5.61
CA VAL A 98 -1.89 8.63 5.77
C VAL A 98 -1.32 9.09 7.12
N PRO A 99 -1.05 8.18 8.07
CA PRO A 99 -0.48 8.55 9.35
C PRO A 99 0.96 9.05 9.18
N VAL A 100 1.31 10.09 9.93
CA VAL A 100 2.65 10.65 9.96
C VAL A 100 3.34 10.21 11.24
N ILE A 101 4.48 9.55 11.12
CA ILE A 101 5.24 9.10 12.28
C ILE A 101 5.85 10.29 13.04
N PRO A 102 6.10 10.17 14.35
CA PRO A 102 6.68 11.24 15.15
C PRO A 102 8.06 11.70 14.65
N PRO A 103 8.42 12.98 14.86
CA PRO A 103 9.69 13.55 14.41
C PRO A 103 10.93 12.81 14.93
N ASP A 104 10.88 12.26 16.12
CA ASP A 104 12.02 11.54 16.74
C ASP A 104 12.42 10.29 15.93
N ILE A 105 11.49 9.67 15.21
CA ILE A 105 11.74 8.50 14.37
C ILE A 105 12.23 8.89 12.95
N ARG A 106 12.04 10.17 12.57
CA ARG A 106 12.47 10.73 11.28
C ARG A 106 13.28 12.03 11.50
N PRO A 107 14.39 11.98 12.22
CA PRO A 107 15.08 13.18 12.68
C PRO A 107 15.65 14.01 11.53
N MET A 108 15.73 15.31 11.77
CA MET A 108 16.49 16.27 10.99
C MET A 108 17.57 16.87 11.90
N VAL A 109 18.84 16.63 11.59
CA VAL A 109 19.98 17.00 12.42
C VAL A 109 20.82 18.03 11.68
N GLN A 110 21.20 19.09 12.37
CA GLN A 110 22.14 20.07 11.83
C GLN A 110 23.58 19.52 11.97
N LEU A 111 24.30 19.52 10.85
CA LEU A 111 25.72 19.16 10.79
C LEU A 111 26.58 20.40 10.92
N ASP A 112 27.84 20.18 11.24
CA ASP A 112 28.85 21.25 11.23
C ASP A 112 28.88 21.92 9.85
N GLY A 113 28.95 23.27 9.85
CA GLY A 113 28.89 24.07 8.62
C GLY A 113 27.48 24.42 8.12
N GLY A 114 26.44 24.30 8.96
CA GLY A 114 25.09 24.76 8.66
C GLY A 114 24.29 23.89 7.70
N ARG A 115 24.82 22.70 7.36
CA ARG A 115 24.09 21.72 6.55
C ARG A 115 23.18 20.85 7.43
N PHE A 116 22.06 20.41 6.89
CA PHE A 116 21.13 19.50 7.57
C PHE A 116 21.22 18.10 6.98
N ALA A 117 21.34 17.10 7.85
CA ALA A 117 21.08 15.71 7.52
C ALA A 117 19.63 15.38 7.89
N THR A 118 18.89 14.84 6.97
CA THR A 118 17.48 14.50 7.17
C THR A 118 17.22 13.04 6.84
N SER A 119 16.24 12.45 7.52
CA SER A 119 15.74 11.12 7.17
C SER A 119 15.10 11.13 5.79
N ASP A 120 15.29 10.05 5.03
CA ASP A 120 14.66 9.85 3.73
C ASP A 120 13.12 9.91 3.81
N LEU A 121 12.54 9.53 4.94
CA LEU A 121 11.10 9.61 5.18
C LEU A 121 10.55 11.03 5.08
N ASN A 122 11.31 12.03 5.52
CA ASN A 122 10.88 13.43 5.41
C ASN A 122 10.71 13.84 3.94
N ASP A 123 11.57 13.37 3.03
CA ASP A 123 11.41 13.64 1.60
C ASP A 123 10.20 12.90 1.01
N LEU A 124 9.96 11.66 1.42
CA LEU A 124 8.79 10.88 0.98
C LEU A 124 7.48 11.51 1.46
N TYR A 125 7.39 11.95 2.72
CA TYR A 125 6.23 12.69 3.24
C TYR A 125 6.02 14.02 2.50
N ARG A 126 7.09 14.77 2.27
CA ARG A 126 7.02 16.03 1.53
C ARG A 126 6.46 15.84 0.12
N ARG A 127 6.85 14.76 -0.57
CA ARG A 127 6.30 14.42 -1.90
C ARG A 127 4.80 14.16 -1.85
N ILE A 128 4.32 13.43 -0.84
CA ILE A 128 2.89 13.17 -0.64
C ILE A 128 2.14 14.47 -0.39
N ILE A 129 2.61 15.31 0.53
CA ILE A 129 1.97 16.58 0.87
C ILE A 129 1.89 17.50 -0.37
N ASN A 130 2.98 17.63 -1.12
CA ASN A 130 3.00 18.46 -2.32
C ASN A 130 2.03 17.96 -3.40
N ARG A 131 1.96 16.63 -3.62
CA ARG A 131 1.01 16.03 -4.56
C ARG A 131 -0.43 16.20 -4.10
N ASN A 132 -0.69 15.99 -2.82
CA ASN A 132 -2.02 16.17 -2.26
C ASN A 132 -2.50 17.63 -2.37
N ASN A 133 -1.66 18.60 -2.04
CA ASN A 133 -1.97 20.01 -2.16
C ASN A 133 -2.22 20.42 -3.62
N ARG A 134 -1.42 19.87 -4.55
CA ARG A 134 -1.62 20.10 -5.97
C ARG A 134 -2.93 19.52 -6.47
N LEU A 135 -3.25 18.29 -6.08
CA LEU A 135 -4.52 17.65 -6.42
C LEU A 135 -5.72 18.47 -5.89
N LYS A 136 -5.65 18.90 -4.63
CA LYS A 136 -6.68 19.74 -4.03
C LYS A 136 -6.91 21.01 -4.85
N ARG A 137 -5.85 21.73 -5.20
CA ARG A 137 -5.94 22.92 -6.02
C ARG A 137 -6.51 22.65 -7.41
N LEU A 138 -6.15 21.53 -8.06
CA LEU A 138 -6.70 21.16 -9.36
C LEU A 138 -8.20 20.87 -9.29
N LEU A 139 -8.66 20.23 -8.22
CA LEU A 139 -10.09 19.99 -7.99
C LEU A 139 -10.86 21.29 -7.74
N GLU A 140 -10.31 22.22 -6.94
CA GLU A 140 -10.90 23.53 -6.65
C GLU A 140 -11.01 24.41 -7.92
N LEU A 141 -10.06 24.30 -8.84
CA LEU A 141 -10.04 25.04 -10.10
C LEU A 141 -10.89 24.40 -11.20
N GLY A 142 -11.50 23.25 -10.98
CA GLY A 142 -12.25 22.52 -11.99
C GLY A 142 -11.40 22.07 -13.17
N ALA A 143 -10.17 21.63 -12.92
CA ALA A 143 -9.25 21.18 -13.97
C ALA A 143 -9.82 20.00 -14.78
N PRO A 144 -9.41 19.83 -16.05
CA PRO A 144 -9.84 18.71 -16.88
C PRO A 144 -9.57 17.35 -16.22
N ASP A 145 -10.49 16.41 -16.37
CA ASP A 145 -10.43 15.07 -15.74
C ASP A 145 -9.13 14.31 -16.01
N ILE A 146 -8.56 14.47 -17.19
CA ILE A 146 -7.31 13.81 -17.55
C ILE A 146 -6.14 14.26 -16.68
N ILE A 147 -6.11 15.55 -16.30
CA ILE A 147 -5.08 16.12 -15.44
C ILE A 147 -5.30 15.66 -14.00
N VAL A 148 -6.55 15.70 -13.53
CA VAL A 148 -6.93 15.24 -12.18
C VAL A 148 -6.60 13.75 -12.00
N ARG A 149 -6.94 12.92 -12.96
CA ARG A 149 -6.61 11.47 -12.96
C ARG A 149 -5.12 11.22 -12.91
N ASN A 150 -4.33 11.95 -13.68
CA ASN A 150 -2.89 11.81 -13.65
C ASN A 150 -2.30 12.22 -12.28
N GLU A 151 -2.79 13.30 -11.69
CA GLU A 151 -2.32 13.72 -10.35
C GLU A 151 -2.75 12.73 -9.27
N LYS A 152 -3.96 12.15 -9.33
CA LYS A 152 -4.39 11.05 -8.44
C LYS A 152 -3.44 9.85 -8.54
N ARG A 153 -3.04 9.46 -9.76
CA ARG A 153 -2.07 8.39 -9.99
C ARG A 153 -0.71 8.71 -9.38
N MET A 154 -0.23 9.93 -9.56
CA MET A 154 1.06 10.38 -9.02
C MET A 154 1.05 10.45 -7.48
N LEU A 155 -0.08 10.81 -6.89
CA LEU A 155 -0.27 10.76 -5.43
C LEU A 155 -0.22 9.32 -4.91
N GLN A 156 -0.90 8.39 -5.60
CA GLN A 156 -0.85 6.96 -5.27
C GLN A 156 0.59 6.42 -5.34
N GLU A 157 1.34 6.77 -6.38
CA GLU A 157 2.75 6.38 -6.51
C GLU A 157 3.61 6.94 -5.37
N ALA A 158 3.34 8.16 -4.91
CA ALA A 158 4.06 8.75 -3.78
C ALA A 158 3.77 8.01 -2.46
N VAL A 159 2.52 7.59 -2.23
CA VAL A 159 2.13 6.79 -1.06
C VAL A 159 2.74 5.38 -1.14
N ASP A 160 2.71 4.75 -2.30
CA ASP A 160 3.34 3.43 -2.52
C ASP A 160 4.84 3.48 -2.20
N ALA A 161 5.52 4.55 -2.61
CA ALA A 161 6.95 4.75 -2.32
C ALA A 161 7.23 4.98 -0.82
N LEU A 162 6.32 5.62 -0.08
CA LEU A 162 6.46 5.77 1.37
C LEU A 162 6.38 4.42 2.08
N ILE A 163 5.47 3.56 1.66
CA ILE A 163 5.23 2.26 2.30
C ILE A 163 6.33 1.27 1.93
N ASP A 164 6.57 1.03 0.64
CA ASP A 164 7.59 0.10 0.14
C ASP A 164 8.17 0.59 -1.20
N ASN A 165 9.22 1.39 -1.12
CA ASN A 165 9.85 2.01 -2.28
C ASN A 165 10.53 0.95 -3.19
N GLY A 166 10.16 0.93 -4.47
CA GLY A 166 10.70 0.01 -5.46
C GLY A 166 9.93 -1.30 -5.61
N ARG A 167 8.86 -1.51 -4.87
CA ARG A 167 8.00 -2.69 -5.04
C ARG A 167 7.23 -2.64 -6.36
N ARG A 168 6.83 -1.45 -6.80
CA ARG A 168 6.16 -1.20 -8.08
C ARG A 168 6.99 -0.29 -8.95
N GLY A 169 7.67 -0.85 -9.93
CA GLY A 169 8.47 -0.09 -10.89
C GLY A 169 9.79 0.44 -10.34
N ARG A 170 10.26 1.55 -10.90
CA ARG A 170 11.53 2.15 -10.50
C ARG A 170 11.41 2.83 -9.14
N PRO A 171 12.36 2.59 -8.22
CA PRO A 171 12.34 3.24 -6.93
C PRO A 171 12.53 4.75 -7.06
N VAL A 172 11.90 5.49 -6.15
CA VAL A 172 12.15 6.91 -5.99
C VAL A 172 13.55 7.11 -5.42
N THR A 173 14.33 7.95 -6.06
CA THR A 173 15.73 8.20 -5.70
C THR A 173 15.94 9.60 -5.13
N GLY A 174 16.95 9.73 -4.30
CA GLY A 174 17.48 10.99 -3.79
C GLY A 174 18.77 11.40 -4.50
N PRO A 175 19.54 12.32 -3.91
CA PRO A 175 20.83 12.74 -4.42
C PRO A 175 21.78 11.55 -4.66
N GLY A 176 22.53 11.57 -5.75
CA GLY A 176 23.44 10.48 -6.12
C GLY A 176 22.73 9.22 -6.63
N ASN A 177 21.49 9.32 -7.06
CA ASN A 177 20.69 8.22 -7.61
C ASN A 177 20.47 7.05 -6.65
N ARG A 178 20.64 7.27 -5.34
CA ARG A 178 20.39 6.29 -4.29
C ARG A 178 18.88 6.18 -4.02
N ALA A 179 18.35 4.96 -3.98
CA ALA A 179 16.97 4.72 -3.60
C ALA A 179 16.68 5.22 -2.16
N LEU A 180 15.58 5.94 -1.99
CA LEU A 180 15.15 6.43 -0.68
C LEU A 180 14.65 5.26 0.18
N LYS A 181 15.00 5.28 1.46
CA LYS A 181 14.63 4.25 2.43
C LYS A 181 13.18 4.46 2.87
N SER A 182 12.31 3.51 2.53
CA SER A 182 10.88 3.52 2.87
C SER A 182 10.60 2.98 4.27
N LEU A 183 9.33 3.03 4.71
CA LEU A 183 8.89 2.46 5.99
C LEU A 183 9.18 0.95 6.07
N SER A 184 8.91 0.21 5.00
CA SER A 184 9.22 -1.22 4.91
C SER A 184 10.71 -1.50 5.10
N ASP A 185 11.59 -0.67 4.52
CA ASP A 185 13.04 -0.80 4.62
C ASP A 185 13.56 -0.52 6.04
N MET A 186 12.81 0.23 6.84
CA MET A 186 13.15 0.47 8.25
C MET A 186 12.86 -0.76 9.13
N LEU A 187 12.01 -1.66 8.70
CA LEU A 187 11.60 -2.84 9.45
C LEU A 187 12.36 -4.09 9.04
N LYS A 188 12.64 -4.25 7.74
CA LYS A 188 13.25 -5.45 7.16
C LYS A 188 14.77 -5.45 7.17
N GLY A 189 15.35 -6.64 7.05
CA GLY A 189 16.79 -6.84 6.86
C GLY A 189 17.62 -6.74 8.14
N LYS A 190 18.95 -6.79 7.99
CA LYS A 190 19.91 -6.77 9.10
C LYS A 190 19.89 -5.47 9.91
N SER A 191 19.68 -4.35 9.22
CA SER A 191 19.62 -3.01 9.82
C SER A 191 18.20 -2.58 10.18
N GLY A 192 17.23 -3.46 10.01
CA GLY A 192 15.85 -3.21 10.34
C GLY A 192 15.57 -3.28 11.84
N ARG A 193 14.47 -2.68 12.22
CA ARG A 193 14.06 -2.54 13.62
C ARG A 193 13.92 -3.87 14.34
N PHE A 194 13.38 -4.90 13.67
CA PHE A 194 13.22 -6.23 14.27
C PHE A 194 14.55 -6.85 14.66
N ARG A 195 15.52 -6.89 13.77
CA ARG A 195 16.81 -7.54 14.03
C ARG A 195 17.77 -6.69 14.85
N GLN A 196 17.71 -5.37 14.73
CA GLN A 196 18.68 -4.49 15.36
C GLN A 196 18.25 -3.99 16.73
N ASN A 197 16.95 -3.87 17.00
CA ASN A 197 16.44 -3.26 18.21
C ASN A 197 15.51 -4.14 19.05
N LEU A 198 14.88 -5.16 18.46
CA LEU A 198 13.90 -6.02 19.14
C LEU A 198 14.48 -7.41 19.48
N LEU A 199 15.06 -8.12 18.52
CA LEU A 199 15.68 -9.43 18.74
C LEU A 199 17.03 -9.35 19.46
N GLY A 200 17.68 -8.22 19.41
CA GLY A 200 18.92 -7.94 20.12
C GLY A 200 19.09 -6.44 20.30
N LYS A 201 19.62 -6.03 21.41
CA LYS A 201 19.91 -4.62 21.74
C LYS A 201 21.36 -4.48 22.15
N ARG A 202 21.93 -3.29 21.93
CA ARG A 202 23.19 -2.92 22.58
C ARG A 202 22.92 -2.70 24.05
N VAL A 203 23.78 -3.28 24.89
CA VAL A 203 23.68 -3.18 26.36
C VAL A 203 24.99 -2.67 26.92
N ASP A 204 24.90 -2.01 28.08
CA ASP A 204 26.04 -1.59 28.84
C ASP A 204 26.68 -2.80 29.55
N TYR A 205 27.88 -2.61 30.09
CA TYR A 205 28.63 -3.64 30.83
C TYR A 205 28.87 -4.92 30.04
N SER A 206 29.03 -4.80 28.73
CA SER A 206 29.36 -5.90 27.82
C SER A 206 30.70 -5.67 27.16
N GLY A 207 31.44 -6.76 26.92
CA GLY A 207 32.74 -6.72 26.26
C GLY A 207 32.93 -7.89 25.29
N ARG A 208 33.93 -7.74 24.45
CA ARG A 208 34.34 -8.81 23.53
C ARG A 208 35.85 -8.92 23.58
N SER A 209 36.37 -10.13 23.73
CA SER A 209 37.81 -10.39 23.76
C SER A 209 38.16 -11.55 22.83
N VAL A 210 39.40 -11.65 22.49
CA VAL A 210 39.95 -12.80 21.75
C VAL A 210 40.22 -13.92 22.75
N ILE A 211 39.75 -15.12 22.44
CA ILE A 211 40.05 -16.32 23.20
C ILE A 211 41.28 -16.98 22.57
N CYS A 212 42.37 -17.07 23.29
CA CYS A 212 43.58 -17.71 22.85
C CYS A 212 43.78 -19.02 23.60
N VAL A 213 44.33 -20.02 22.94
CA VAL A 213 44.76 -21.25 23.58
C VAL A 213 46.07 -20.97 24.33
N GLU A 214 46.08 -21.21 25.62
CA GLU A 214 47.26 -21.15 26.47
C GLU A 214 47.72 -22.58 26.83
N PRO A 215 48.85 -23.03 26.33
CA PRO A 215 49.29 -24.43 26.56
C PRO A 215 49.59 -24.77 28.02
N LYS A 216 49.78 -23.75 28.86
CA LYS A 216 50.08 -23.89 30.29
C LYS A 216 48.84 -23.91 31.18
N LEU A 217 47.68 -23.57 30.66
CA LEU A 217 46.41 -23.71 31.38
C LEU A 217 45.99 -25.19 31.31
N LYS A 218 45.90 -25.82 32.45
CA LYS A 218 45.41 -27.19 32.63
C LYS A 218 43.91 -27.15 32.93
#